data_8106b5b4eac09cf5e4c68349929403a3
#
_entry.id   8106b5b4eac09cf5e4c68349929403a3
#
_cell.length_a   1.000
_cell.length_b   1.000
_cell.length_c   1.000
_cell.angle_alpha   90.00
_cell.angle_beta   90.00
_cell.angle_gamma   90.00
#
_symmetry.space_group_name_H-M   'P 1'
#
loop_
_entity.id
_entity.type
_entity.pdbx_description
1 polymer ?
#
loop_
_entity_poly.entity_id
_entity_poly.type
_entity_poly.pdbx_seq_one_letter_code
_entity_poly.pdbx_strand_id
1 'polypeptide(L)'
;MALAMFGLHTNLKNMASAQFDGVDFKSIMIFDGKCVGANADGLFTIGSNDRDQYINADSTGTAIAASLEPAQADLDISNQKRLRKLYIGHESDGELQVVVKFDGEATGKTFSFSPEGTANKQRSAIVNCRRDQKGRYFSTKIQNVDGCDFSVDTIDGVVAILGRKPSGS
;
A
#
# COMPACT_ATOMS: atom_id res chain seq x y z
N MET A 1 18.57 -21.15 -5.87
CA MET A 1 17.38 -20.56 -5.24
C MET A 1 17.90 -19.40 -4.40
N ALA A 2 17.72 -18.16 -4.85
CA ALA A 2 18.15 -17.00 -4.09
C ALA A 2 17.13 -16.79 -2.96
N LEU A 3 17.59 -16.72 -1.73
CA LEU A 3 16.78 -16.32 -0.58
C LEU A 3 16.47 -14.82 -0.76
N ALA A 4 15.19 -14.49 -0.88
CA ALA A 4 14.77 -13.10 -0.84
C ALA A 4 15.05 -12.58 0.58
N MET A 5 15.94 -11.59 0.69
CA MET A 5 16.18 -10.88 1.95
C MET A 5 15.17 -9.76 2.07
N PHE A 6 14.59 -9.61 3.25
CA PHE A 6 13.68 -8.51 3.58
C PHE A 6 14.11 -7.86 4.90
N GLY A 7 13.88 -6.57 5.01
CA GLY A 7 14.08 -5.81 6.23
C GLY A 7 12.77 -5.66 7.00
N LEU A 8 12.82 -5.78 8.31
CA LEU A 8 11.69 -5.45 9.19
C LEU A 8 12.02 -4.19 9.98
N HIS A 9 11.21 -3.17 9.82
CA HIS A 9 11.26 -1.95 10.62
C HIS A 9 10.12 -1.96 11.64
N THR A 10 10.45 -1.77 12.92
CA THR A 10 9.45 -1.68 13.99
C THR A 10 9.53 -0.32 14.65
N ASN A 11 8.42 0.39 14.67
CA ASN A 11 8.30 1.65 15.39
C ASN A 11 8.11 1.35 16.88
N LEU A 12 9.10 1.68 17.70
CA LEU A 12 9.10 1.36 19.12
C LEU A 12 8.04 2.14 19.95
N LYS A 13 7.45 3.19 19.39
CA LYS A 13 6.42 3.97 20.11
C LYS A 13 5.03 3.33 20.04
N ASN A 14 4.69 2.73 18.91
CA ASN A 14 3.37 2.14 18.66
C ASN A 14 3.42 0.66 18.29
N MET A 15 4.63 0.06 18.29
CA MET A 15 4.89 -1.34 17.92
C MET A 15 4.41 -1.72 16.50
N ALA A 16 4.13 -0.73 15.66
CA ALA A 16 3.82 -0.97 14.26
C ALA A 16 5.04 -1.46 13.51
N SER A 17 4.89 -2.53 12.74
CA SER A 17 5.97 -3.12 11.95
C SER A 17 5.67 -2.98 10.47
N ALA A 18 6.68 -2.64 9.69
CA ALA A 18 6.65 -2.60 8.23
C ALA A 18 7.74 -3.48 7.67
N GLN A 19 7.42 -4.19 6.59
CA GLN A 19 8.40 -4.97 5.84
C GLN A 19 8.90 -4.13 4.67
N PHE A 20 10.20 -4.17 4.45
CA PHE A 20 10.86 -3.57 3.30
C PHE A 20 11.43 -4.67 2.42
N ASP A 21 11.08 -4.65 1.16
CA ASP A 21 11.67 -5.50 0.14
C ASP A 21 12.80 -4.74 -0.59
N GLY A 22 13.75 -5.46 -1.13
CA GLY A 22 14.87 -4.86 -1.88
C GLY A 22 16.03 -4.34 -1.02
N VAL A 23 16.02 -4.60 0.28
CA VAL A 23 17.07 -4.17 1.23
C VAL A 23 18.13 -5.27 1.38
N ASP A 24 18.78 -5.66 0.30
CA ASP A 24 19.90 -6.61 0.36
C ASP A 24 21.23 -5.90 0.71
N PHE A 25 21.23 -5.16 1.82
CA PHE A 25 22.43 -4.51 2.30
C PHE A 25 23.26 -5.46 3.17
N LYS A 26 24.52 -5.63 2.82
CA LYS A 26 25.49 -6.39 3.61
C LYS A 26 26.03 -5.59 4.80
N SER A 27 25.96 -4.27 4.72
CA SER A 27 26.29 -3.38 5.83
C SER A 27 25.47 -2.09 5.77
N ILE A 28 25.16 -1.54 6.94
CA ILE A 28 24.47 -0.27 7.11
C ILE A 28 25.29 0.59 8.08
N MET A 29 25.49 1.86 7.74
CA MET A 29 26.24 2.80 8.56
C MET A 29 25.68 4.23 8.45
N ILE A 30 26.03 5.07 9.41
CA ILE A 30 25.78 6.51 9.31
C ILE A 30 27.05 7.17 8.80
N PHE A 31 26.97 7.88 7.68
CA PHE A 31 28.05 8.63 7.09
C PHE A 31 27.55 10.05 6.78
N ASP A 32 28.26 11.07 7.30
CA ASP A 32 27.89 12.47 7.15
C ASP A 32 26.41 12.77 7.48
N GLY A 33 25.92 12.17 8.58
CA GLY A 33 24.53 12.34 9.03
C GLY A 33 23.49 11.60 8.20
N LYS A 34 23.89 10.86 7.17
CA LYS A 34 23.00 10.06 6.33
C LYS A 34 23.15 8.57 6.64
N CYS A 35 22.05 7.84 6.62
CA CYS A 35 22.08 6.39 6.69
C CYS A 35 22.46 5.83 5.31
N VAL A 36 23.50 5.02 5.27
CA VAL A 36 24.06 4.47 4.03
C VAL A 36 24.08 2.96 4.13
N GLY A 37 23.55 2.28 3.13
CA GLY A 37 23.62 0.83 2.94
C GLY A 37 24.59 0.47 1.82
N ALA A 38 25.31 -0.62 1.98
CA ALA A 38 26.22 -1.15 0.97
C ALA A 38 25.84 -2.59 0.60
N ASN A 39 25.81 -2.88 -0.69
CA ASN A 39 25.66 -4.21 -1.25
C ASN A 39 26.64 -4.44 -2.41
N ALA A 40 26.43 -5.53 -3.19
CA ALA A 40 27.29 -5.85 -4.33
C ALA A 40 27.19 -4.81 -5.47
N ASP A 41 26.08 -4.10 -5.56
CA ASP A 41 25.78 -3.14 -6.64
C ASP A 41 26.29 -1.72 -6.31
N GLY A 42 26.63 -1.45 -5.04
CA GLY A 42 27.18 -0.16 -4.66
C GLY A 42 26.76 0.35 -3.29
N LEU A 43 26.86 1.67 -3.13
CA LEU A 43 26.45 2.41 -1.94
C LEU A 43 25.17 3.16 -2.20
N PHE A 44 24.22 3.02 -1.29
CA PHE A 44 22.88 3.60 -1.37
C PHE A 44 22.64 4.50 -0.16
N THR A 45 21.94 5.61 -0.37
CA THR A 45 21.42 6.40 0.74
C THR A 45 20.08 5.79 1.18
N ILE A 46 19.99 5.45 2.46
CA ILE A 46 18.73 5.02 3.07
C ILE A 46 18.13 6.25 3.72
N GLY A 47 17.02 6.76 3.20
CA GLY A 47 16.41 8.00 3.68
C GLY A 47 14.94 8.11 3.32
N SER A 48 14.37 9.28 3.54
CA SER A 48 12.99 9.63 3.29
C SER A 48 12.74 10.11 1.84
N ASN A 49 13.41 9.54 0.87
CA ASN A 49 13.21 9.88 -0.53
C ASN A 49 12.27 8.89 -1.19
N ASP A 50 11.52 9.33 -2.17
CA ASP A 50 10.56 8.53 -2.96
C ASP A 50 11.25 7.52 -3.88
N ARG A 51 12.58 7.54 -3.94
CA ARG A 51 13.39 6.71 -4.82
C ARG A 51 14.65 6.19 -4.13
N ASP A 52 15.02 4.97 -4.48
CA ASP A 52 16.32 4.41 -4.12
C ASP A 52 17.42 5.16 -4.87
N GLN A 53 18.30 5.82 -4.14
CA GLN A 53 19.37 6.63 -4.73
C GLN A 53 20.74 6.02 -4.46
N TYR A 54 21.52 5.85 -5.52
CA TYR A 54 22.96 5.61 -5.43
C TYR A 54 23.67 6.88 -4.97
N ILE A 55 24.68 6.78 -4.07
CA ILE A 55 25.42 7.93 -3.55
C ILE A 55 26.16 8.70 -4.64
N ASN A 56 26.54 8.05 -5.75
CA ASN A 56 27.40 8.62 -6.79
C ASN A 56 26.80 8.58 -8.19
N ALA A 57 25.49 8.41 -8.36
CA ALA A 57 24.90 8.36 -9.66
C ALA A 57 24.00 9.56 -9.93
N ASP A 58 24.20 10.22 -11.08
CA ASP A 58 23.23 11.14 -11.69
C ASP A 58 21.91 10.44 -12.11
N SER A 59 21.73 9.18 -11.70
CA SER A 59 20.57 8.40 -12.08
C SER A 59 19.38 8.75 -11.20
N THR A 60 18.27 9.04 -11.83
CA THR A 60 16.95 8.98 -11.21
C THR A 60 16.74 7.57 -10.69
N GLY A 61 16.90 7.35 -9.39
CA GLY A 61 16.72 6.04 -8.76
C GLY A 61 15.36 5.40 -9.06
N THR A 62 15.21 4.14 -8.73
CA THR A 62 13.94 3.41 -8.89
C THR A 62 12.92 3.91 -7.87
N ALA A 63 11.69 4.17 -8.32
CA ALA A 63 10.59 4.56 -7.45
C ALA A 63 10.31 3.48 -6.39
N ILE A 64 10.16 3.88 -5.14
CA ILE A 64 9.89 2.96 -4.03
C ILE A 64 8.43 2.55 -4.07
N ALA A 65 8.16 1.26 -4.31
CA ALA A 65 6.81 0.73 -4.28
C ALA A 65 6.38 0.44 -2.84
N ALA A 66 5.40 1.19 -2.36
CA ALA A 66 4.80 1.01 -1.04
C ALA A 66 3.34 0.60 -1.15
N SER A 67 2.88 -0.28 -0.27
CA SER A 67 1.48 -0.68 -0.24
C SER A 67 0.99 -1.02 1.16
N LEU A 68 -0.30 -0.78 1.41
CA LEU A 68 -1.04 -1.16 2.59
C LEU A 68 -2.18 -2.10 2.18
N GLU A 69 -2.20 -3.31 2.70
CA GLU A 69 -3.27 -4.29 2.47
C GLU A 69 -3.76 -4.81 3.84
N PRO A 70 -4.87 -4.27 4.38
CA PRO A 70 -5.52 -4.82 5.56
C PRO A 70 -6.00 -6.25 5.33
N ALA A 71 -6.15 -7.00 6.42
CA ALA A 71 -6.68 -8.35 6.35
C ALA A 71 -8.06 -8.37 5.67
N GLN A 72 -8.34 -9.46 4.96
CA GLN A 72 -9.63 -9.67 4.32
C GLN A 72 -10.75 -9.71 5.37
N ALA A 73 -11.83 -8.97 5.13
CA ALA A 73 -12.94 -8.83 6.07
C ALA A 73 -14.25 -9.37 5.49
N ASP A 74 -15.04 -10.01 6.36
CA ASP A 74 -16.44 -10.39 6.08
C ASP A 74 -17.45 -9.47 6.77
N LEU A 75 -16.98 -8.50 7.56
CA LEU A 75 -17.80 -7.54 8.31
C LEU A 75 -18.86 -8.22 9.22
N ASP A 76 -18.54 -9.39 9.76
CA ASP A 76 -19.44 -10.19 10.62
C ASP A 76 -20.79 -10.57 9.97
N ILE A 77 -20.86 -10.50 8.65
CA ILE A 77 -22.08 -10.80 7.88
C ILE A 77 -21.79 -11.94 6.91
N SER A 78 -22.38 -13.11 7.14
CA SER A 78 -22.19 -14.31 6.31
C SER A 78 -22.83 -14.22 4.91
N ASN A 79 -23.69 -13.24 4.68
CA ASN A 79 -24.37 -13.05 3.41
C ASN A 79 -23.44 -12.46 2.35
N GLN A 80 -23.74 -12.75 1.07
CA GLN A 80 -23.09 -12.04 -0.03
C GLN A 80 -23.37 -10.54 0.06
N LYS A 81 -22.35 -9.73 -0.12
CA LYS A 81 -22.41 -8.28 -0.06
C LYS A 81 -21.96 -7.67 -1.39
N ARG A 82 -22.47 -6.50 -1.69
CA ARG A 82 -21.99 -5.68 -2.78
C ARG A 82 -21.36 -4.42 -2.19
N LEU A 83 -20.10 -4.21 -2.43
CA LEU A 83 -19.44 -2.95 -2.10
C LEU A 83 -19.96 -1.86 -3.05
N ARG A 84 -20.52 -0.79 -2.51
CA ARG A 84 -21.07 0.34 -3.28
C ARG A 84 -20.10 1.48 -3.38
N LYS A 85 -19.50 1.83 -2.25
CA LYS A 85 -18.53 2.92 -2.13
C LYS A 85 -17.47 2.57 -1.13
N LEU A 86 -16.28 3.06 -1.36
CA LEU A 86 -15.18 3.03 -0.41
C LEU A 86 -14.73 4.47 -0.20
N TYR A 87 -14.65 4.89 1.05
CA TYR A 87 -14.12 6.18 1.46
C TYR A 87 -12.76 5.94 2.08
N ILE A 88 -11.76 6.68 1.61
CA ILE A 88 -10.39 6.54 2.06
C ILE A 88 -9.89 7.89 2.52
N GLY A 89 -9.69 8.03 3.83
CA GLY A 89 -8.99 9.18 4.39
C GLY A 89 -7.50 8.98 4.20
N HIS A 90 -6.87 9.93 3.53
CA HIS A 90 -5.46 9.84 3.20
C HIS A 90 -4.79 11.21 3.11
N GLU A 91 -3.48 11.19 3.23
CA GLU A 91 -2.57 12.27 2.89
C GLU A 91 -1.56 11.72 1.92
N SER A 92 -1.29 12.41 0.81
CA SER A 92 -0.31 11.96 -0.17
C SER A 92 0.18 13.14 -1.01
N ASP A 93 1.40 13.04 -1.50
CA ASP A 93 2.01 14.02 -2.40
C ASP A 93 1.92 13.59 -3.88
N GLY A 94 1.43 12.37 -4.16
CA GLY A 94 1.27 11.86 -5.51
C GLY A 94 0.03 10.97 -5.70
N GLU A 95 -0.03 10.31 -6.85
CA GLU A 95 -1.14 9.43 -7.21
C GLU A 95 -1.13 8.15 -6.37
N LEU A 96 -2.32 7.74 -5.92
CA LEU A 96 -2.54 6.47 -5.25
C LEU A 96 -3.45 5.57 -6.08
N GLN A 97 -3.24 4.27 -5.95
CA GLN A 97 -4.12 3.25 -6.52
C GLN A 97 -4.74 2.40 -5.43
N VAL A 98 -6.00 2.08 -5.61
CA VAL A 98 -6.76 1.17 -4.75
C VAL A 98 -7.18 -0.05 -5.55
N VAL A 99 -6.78 -1.22 -5.09
CA VAL A 99 -7.18 -2.50 -5.67
C VAL A 99 -8.17 -3.17 -4.73
N VAL A 100 -9.38 -3.42 -5.20
CA VAL A 100 -10.42 -4.12 -4.42
C VAL A 100 -10.57 -5.53 -4.99
N LYS A 101 -10.45 -6.54 -4.11
CA LYS A 101 -10.58 -7.96 -4.44
C LYS A 101 -11.75 -8.57 -3.68
N PHE A 102 -12.40 -9.56 -4.25
CA PHE A 102 -13.52 -10.29 -3.66
C PHE A 102 -13.20 -11.78 -3.60
N ASP A 103 -13.67 -12.43 -2.54
CA ASP A 103 -13.64 -13.90 -2.36
C ASP A 103 -12.29 -14.56 -2.71
N GLY A 104 -11.17 -13.87 -2.46
CA GLY A 104 -9.83 -14.40 -2.73
C GLY A 104 -9.40 -14.37 -4.20
N GLU A 105 -10.06 -13.58 -5.04
CA GLU A 105 -9.62 -13.36 -6.43
C GLU A 105 -8.15 -12.93 -6.49
N ALA A 106 -7.39 -13.51 -7.43
CA ALA A 106 -5.99 -13.15 -7.64
C ALA A 106 -5.84 -11.71 -8.18
N THR A 107 -6.78 -11.30 -9.04
CA THR A 107 -6.80 -9.97 -9.66
C THR A 107 -8.00 -9.18 -9.16
N GLY A 108 -7.77 -7.97 -8.65
CA GLY A 108 -8.84 -7.08 -8.20
C GLY A 108 -9.21 -6.02 -9.25
N LYS A 109 -10.16 -5.16 -8.89
CA LYS A 109 -10.48 -3.95 -9.65
C LYS A 109 -9.64 -2.80 -9.12
N THR A 110 -8.91 -2.14 -10.02
CA THR A 110 -8.05 -0.99 -9.69
C THR A 110 -8.78 0.31 -9.94
N PHE A 111 -8.63 1.24 -9.01
CA PHE A 111 -9.10 2.62 -9.07
C PHE A 111 -7.93 3.52 -8.76
N SER A 112 -7.72 4.57 -9.57
CA SER A 112 -6.69 5.57 -9.32
C SER A 112 -7.33 6.86 -8.84
N PHE A 113 -6.65 7.56 -7.96
CA PHE A 113 -6.99 8.92 -7.56
C PHE A 113 -5.72 9.72 -7.32
N SER A 114 -5.72 10.93 -7.83
CA SER A 114 -4.62 11.87 -7.67
C SER A 114 -4.95 12.87 -6.56
N PRO A 115 -3.97 13.39 -5.83
CA PRO A 115 -4.20 14.46 -4.91
C PRO A 115 -4.64 15.70 -5.71
N GLU A 116 -5.82 16.22 -5.40
CA GLU A 116 -6.25 17.49 -5.95
C GLU A 116 -5.66 18.65 -5.13
N GLY A 117 -4.92 19.54 -5.77
CA GLY A 117 -4.38 20.75 -5.16
C GLY A 117 -3.07 20.53 -4.40
N THR A 118 -2.92 21.12 -3.21
CA THR A 118 -1.66 21.09 -2.45
C THR A 118 -1.37 19.70 -1.89
N ALA A 119 -0.16 19.18 -2.15
CA ALA A 119 0.35 17.95 -1.56
C ALA A 119 0.34 17.99 -0.01
N ASN A 120 0.37 16.80 0.62
CA ASN A 120 0.48 16.64 2.08
C ASN A 120 -0.64 17.34 2.88
N LYS A 121 -1.89 17.24 2.41
CA LYS A 121 -3.08 17.60 3.16
C LYS A 121 -4.01 16.40 3.31
N GLN A 122 -4.58 16.28 4.51
CA GLN A 122 -5.63 15.30 4.80
C GLN A 122 -6.81 15.46 3.86
N ARG A 123 -7.20 14.37 3.19
CA ARG A 123 -8.25 14.31 2.19
C ARG A 123 -9.07 13.05 2.32
N SER A 124 -10.21 13.04 1.64
CA SER A 124 -11.05 11.86 1.51
C SER A 124 -11.27 11.56 0.03
N ALA A 125 -10.79 10.41 -0.42
CA ALA A 125 -11.11 9.88 -1.73
C ALA A 125 -12.36 9.01 -1.68
N ILE A 126 -13.19 9.07 -2.74
CA ILE A 126 -14.39 8.25 -2.88
C ILE A 126 -14.22 7.35 -4.08
N VAL A 127 -14.16 6.05 -3.83
CA VAL A 127 -14.14 5.03 -4.86
C VAL A 127 -15.56 4.51 -5.07
N ASN A 128 -16.13 4.75 -6.25
CA ASN A 128 -17.46 4.26 -6.62
C ASN A 128 -17.34 2.86 -7.23
N CYS A 129 -17.80 1.87 -6.50
CA CYS A 129 -17.73 0.48 -6.91
C CYS A 129 -18.89 0.10 -7.85
N ARG A 130 -18.60 -0.71 -8.87
CA ARG A 130 -19.59 -1.13 -9.87
C ARG A 130 -20.52 -2.24 -9.34
N ARG A 131 -21.58 -2.56 -10.10
CA ARG A 131 -22.58 -3.58 -9.71
C ARG A 131 -22.03 -5.00 -9.66
N ASP A 132 -20.98 -5.30 -10.39
CA ASP A 132 -20.29 -6.59 -10.45
C ASP A 132 -19.42 -6.86 -9.22
N GLN A 133 -19.10 -5.84 -8.43
CA GLN A 133 -18.26 -5.95 -7.25
C GLN A 133 -19.03 -6.46 -6.05
N LYS A 134 -19.17 -7.77 -5.99
CA LYS A 134 -19.91 -8.49 -4.96
C LYS A 134 -19.18 -9.76 -4.54
N GLY A 135 -19.20 -10.04 -3.27
CA GLY A 135 -18.58 -11.21 -2.67
C GLY A 135 -18.98 -11.35 -1.21
N ARG A 136 -18.53 -12.39 -0.57
CA ARG A 136 -18.67 -12.60 0.87
C ARG A 136 -17.55 -11.89 1.61
N TYR A 137 -16.34 -12.04 1.12
CA TYR A 137 -15.14 -11.43 1.64
C TYR A 137 -14.60 -10.39 0.68
N PHE A 138 -14.00 -9.35 1.19
CA PHE A 138 -13.26 -8.40 0.37
C PHE A 138 -12.00 -7.91 1.08
N SER A 139 -10.98 -7.65 0.29
CA SER A 139 -9.76 -6.98 0.70
C SER A 139 -9.54 -5.73 -0.14
N THR A 140 -8.86 -4.77 0.45
CA THR A 140 -8.51 -3.51 -0.18
C THR A 140 -7.01 -3.34 -0.07
N LYS A 141 -6.33 -3.18 -1.19
CA LYS A 141 -4.91 -2.83 -1.22
C LYS A 141 -4.78 -1.40 -1.72
N ILE A 142 -4.12 -0.55 -0.96
CA ILE A 142 -3.75 0.81 -1.35
C ILE A 142 -2.26 0.80 -1.65
N GLN A 143 -1.87 1.37 -2.78
CA GLN A 143 -0.48 1.43 -3.21
C GLN A 143 -0.16 2.77 -3.84
N ASN A 144 1.08 3.20 -3.70
CA ASN A 144 1.57 4.41 -4.33
C ASN A 144 1.87 4.19 -5.82
N VAL A 145 1.95 5.30 -6.55
CA VAL A 145 2.43 5.37 -7.94
C VAL A 145 3.67 6.25 -7.94
N ASP A 146 4.68 5.85 -8.70
CA ASP A 146 5.94 6.59 -8.88
C ASP A 146 6.69 6.96 -7.59
N GLY A 147 6.49 6.18 -6.52
CA GLY A 147 7.22 6.33 -5.27
C GLY A 147 6.67 7.40 -4.32
N CYS A 148 5.50 7.98 -4.58
CA CYS A 148 4.95 9.04 -3.75
C CYS A 148 4.77 8.61 -2.28
N ASP A 149 4.97 9.55 -1.37
CA ASP A 149 4.70 9.35 0.05
C ASP A 149 3.19 9.37 0.33
N PHE A 150 2.73 8.50 1.23
CA PHE A 150 1.33 8.52 1.64
C PHE A 150 1.13 8.02 3.06
N SER A 151 0.06 8.49 3.67
CA SER A 151 -0.50 7.94 4.89
C SER A 151 -2.00 7.70 4.72
N VAL A 152 -2.51 6.68 5.40
CA VAL A 152 -3.94 6.35 5.40
C VAL A 152 -4.42 6.34 6.84
N ASP A 153 -5.48 7.09 7.14
CA ASP A 153 -6.06 7.18 8.47
C ASP A 153 -7.36 6.38 8.59
N THR A 154 -8.18 6.36 7.54
CA THR A 154 -9.47 5.66 7.54
C THR A 154 -9.74 4.93 6.24
N ILE A 155 -10.41 3.78 6.34
CA ILE A 155 -10.95 3.03 5.20
C ILE A 155 -12.37 2.61 5.58
N ASP A 156 -13.38 3.30 5.03
CA ASP A 156 -14.79 3.03 5.29
C ASP A 156 -15.50 2.49 4.05
N GLY A 157 -16.26 1.42 4.22
CA GLY A 157 -16.99 0.77 3.15
C GLY A 157 -18.51 0.87 3.28
N VAL A 158 -19.20 1.33 2.24
CA VAL A 158 -20.65 1.23 2.14
C VAL A 158 -21.02 -0.02 1.39
N VAL A 159 -21.61 -0.99 2.08
CA VAL A 159 -22.02 -2.28 1.52
C VAL A 159 -23.55 -2.42 1.46
N ALA A 160 -24.03 -3.09 0.42
CA ALA A 160 -25.41 -3.55 0.36
C ALA A 160 -25.43 -5.07 0.58
N ILE A 161 -26.17 -5.52 1.57
CA ILE A 161 -26.36 -6.94 1.86
C ILE A 161 -27.31 -7.51 0.80
N LEU A 162 -26.88 -8.59 0.14
CA LEU A 162 -27.67 -9.30 -0.84
C LEU A 162 -28.35 -10.48 -0.13
N GLY A 163 -29.66 -10.58 -0.22
CA GLY A 163 -30.50 -11.53 0.53
C GLY A 163 -30.29 -13.03 0.22
N ARG A 164 -29.27 -13.41 -0.53
CA ARG A 164 -28.89 -14.81 -0.76
C ARG A 164 -27.73 -15.20 0.13
N LYS A 165 -27.97 -16.15 1.02
CA LYS A 165 -26.88 -16.98 1.55
C LYS A 165 -26.19 -17.66 0.35
N PRO A 166 -24.86 -17.71 0.26
CA PRO A 166 -24.22 -18.59 -0.68
C PRO A 166 -24.76 -20.01 -0.38
N SER A 167 -25.30 -20.66 -1.40
CA SER A 167 -25.65 -22.07 -1.30
C SER A 167 -24.35 -22.81 -0.99
N GLY A 168 -24.28 -23.40 0.21
CA GLY A 168 -23.15 -24.23 0.57
C GLY A 168 -23.05 -25.37 -0.45
N SER A 169 -21.92 -25.51 -1.06
CA SER A 169 -21.47 -26.73 -1.71
C SER A 169 -20.93 -27.67 -0.66
#